data_1ca994e5ba361e62db2ad02849c214dc
#
_entry.id   1ca994e5ba361e62db2ad02849c214dc
#
_cell.length_a   1.000
_cell.length_b   1.000
_cell.length_c   1.000
_cell.angle_alpha   90.00
_cell.angle_beta   90.00
_cell.angle_gamma   90.00
#
_symmetry.space_group_name_H-M   'P 1'
#
loop_
_entity.id
_entity.type
_entity.pdbx_description
1 polymer ?
#
loop_
_entity_poly.entity_id
_entity_poly.type
_entity_poly.pdbx_seq_one_letter_code
_entity_poly.pdbx_strand_id
1 'polypeptide(L)'
;MKMNRRNLFPGSVTGLASGIAMLVALPHATPAQAGDFIIVASTTSTENSGLFGHILPIFEAETGITVRVVAQGTGQALETGRRGDADVVFVHARALEEAFVAEGYGVARFDVMYNDFVIVGPGADPAGLAGADDAASAMAAIVAAEAPFASRGDDSGTHVTEMELWEAAGIAPEGRWYLATGSGMGATLNTAAQVPAYALSDRATWLSFANRGPLEIVFEGDPVLFNPYGIILVDPGRHPHVKVEQGRVFIDWMISQAGQDAIAGYTVNGEQLFFPLAD
;
A
#
# COMPACT_ATOMS: atom_id res chain seq x y z
N MET A 1 77.26 72.38 -17.97
CA MET A 1 78.15 72.47 -19.20
C MET A 1 77.59 71.54 -20.23
N LYS A 2 77.11 72.13 -21.33
CA LYS A 2 77.02 71.65 -22.72
C LYS A 2 76.39 70.30 -23.00
N MET A 3 75.14 70.29 -23.57
CA MET A 3 74.96 70.23 -25.06
C MET A 3 75.26 68.80 -25.62
N ASN A 4 74.50 68.13 -26.41
CA ASN A 4 73.62 68.55 -27.59
C ASN A 4 73.03 67.28 -28.21
N ARG A 5 71.77 67.35 -28.71
CA ARG A 5 71.28 66.94 -30.03
C ARG A 5 71.43 65.43 -30.48
N ARG A 6 70.58 64.77 -31.11
CA ARG A 6 69.58 65.07 -32.19
C ARG A 6 68.90 63.75 -32.63
N ASN A 7 67.62 63.82 -32.79
CA ASN A 7 66.81 63.34 -33.95
C ASN A 7 67.10 61.98 -34.64
N LEU A 8 66.09 61.16 -34.78
CA LEU A 8 65.35 60.92 -36.05
C LEU A 8 64.35 59.80 -35.93
N PHE A 9 63.12 60.10 -36.38
CA PHE A 9 62.04 59.17 -36.75
C PHE A 9 62.41 58.40 -38.01
N PRO A 10 61.65 57.35 -38.52
CA PRO A 10 60.26 56.97 -38.33
C PRO A 10 60.03 55.45 -38.32
N GLY A 11 58.76 55.02 -38.12
CA GLY A 11 58.34 53.70 -38.55
C GLY A 11 57.07 53.17 -37.81
N SER A 12 55.89 53.60 -38.31
CA SER A 12 54.61 53.06 -37.95
C SER A 12 54.47 51.59 -38.38
N VAL A 13 54.03 50.72 -37.50
CA VAL A 13 53.27 49.51 -37.90
C VAL A 13 52.17 49.29 -36.80
N THR A 14 50.97 49.60 -37.22
CA THR A 14 49.71 49.31 -36.54
C THR A 14 49.41 47.81 -36.62
N GLY A 15 49.50 47.10 -35.53
CA GLY A 15 49.01 45.74 -35.41
C GLY A 15 47.78 45.66 -34.49
N LEU A 16 46.59 45.67 -35.13
CA LEU A 16 45.34 45.36 -34.43
C LEU A 16 45.36 43.87 -34.03
N ALA A 17 45.57 43.59 -32.76
CA ALA A 17 45.29 42.27 -32.21
C ALA A 17 43.82 42.22 -31.75
N SER A 18 42.93 41.67 -32.63
CA SER A 18 41.55 41.32 -32.26
C SER A 18 41.59 40.12 -31.34
N GLY A 19 41.46 40.37 -30.03
CA GLY A 19 41.22 39.34 -29.04
C GLY A 19 39.77 38.85 -29.16
N ILE A 20 39.58 37.68 -29.74
CA ILE A 20 38.29 36.97 -29.69
C ILE A 20 38.16 36.40 -28.25
N ALA A 21 37.37 37.09 -27.43
CA ALA A 21 36.92 36.55 -26.15
C ALA A 21 35.91 35.43 -26.43
N MET A 22 36.37 34.17 -26.32
CA MET A 22 35.50 32.99 -26.41
C MET A 22 34.68 32.93 -25.13
N LEU A 23 33.43 33.40 -25.17
CA LEU A 23 32.47 33.24 -24.08
C LEU A 23 32.14 31.75 -24.00
N VAL A 24 32.74 31.03 -23.06
CA VAL A 24 32.34 29.68 -22.69
C VAL A 24 31.02 29.82 -21.95
N ALA A 25 29.91 29.58 -22.67
CA ALA A 25 28.60 29.42 -22.05
C ALA A 25 28.60 28.14 -21.17
N LEU A 26 28.73 28.31 -19.88
CA LEU A 26 28.45 27.20 -18.92
C LEU A 26 27.00 26.79 -19.10
N PRO A 27 26.72 25.51 -19.30
CA PRO A 27 25.35 25.02 -19.29
C PRO A 27 24.72 25.38 -17.93
N HIS A 28 23.72 26.25 -17.97
CA HIS A 28 22.86 26.47 -16.80
C HIS A 28 22.14 25.15 -16.57
N ALA A 29 22.54 24.43 -15.53
CA ALA A 29 21.72 23.33 -15.00
C ALA A 29 20.38 23.96 -14.59
N THR A 30 19.34 23.75 -15.38
CA THR A 30 17.97 23.99 -14.95
C THR A 30 17.77 23.23 -13.63
N PRO A 31 17.33 23.91 -12.55
CA PRO A 31 16.97 23.17 -11.33
C PRO A 31 15.96 22.12 -11.75
N ALA A 32 16.20 20.87 -11.37
CA ALA A 32 15.23 19.81 -11.56
C ALA A 32 13.92 20.32 -10.95
N GLN A 33 12.91 20.51 -11.77
CA GLN A 33 11.59 20.88 -11.32
C GLN A 33 11.18 19.78 -10.35
N ALA A 34 10.86 20.12 -9.10
CA ALA A 34 10.36 19.15 -8.16
C ALA A 34 9.15 18.49 -8.84
N GLY A 35 9.30 17.20 -9.22
CA GLY A 35 8.27 16.50 -9.96
C GLY A 35 6.96 16.56 -9.19
N ASP A 36 5.85 16.54 -9.89
CA ASP A 36 4.53 16.44 -9.29
C ASP A 36 4.49 15.20 -8.39
N PHE A 37 3.95 15.35 -7.20
CA PHE A 37 3.78 14.22 -6.29
C PHE A 37 2.43 14.30 -5.59
N ILE A 38 1.93 13.14 -5.16
CA ILE A 38 0.77 13.01 -4.28
C ILE A 38 1.13 12.26 -3.01
N ILE A 39 0.33 12.45 -1.96
CA ILE A 39 0.38 11.68 -0.73
C ILE A 39 -0.79 10.71 -0.72
N VAL A 40 -0.50 9.42 -0.58
CA VAL A 40 -1.50 8.35 -0.48
C VAL A 40 -1.46 7.77 0.93
N ALA A 41 -2.54 7.97 1.69
CA ALA A 41 -2.73 7.29 2.96
C ALA A 41 -3.20 5.85 2.72
N SER A 42 -2.45 4.88 3.20
CA SER A 42 -2.75 3.46 2.99
C SER A 42 -2.44 2.62 4.22
N THR A 43 -2.55 1.29 4.09
CA THR A 43 -2.35 0.40 5.23
C THR A 43 -0.94 -0.19 5.27
N THR A 44 -0.47 -0.50 6.49
CA THR A 44 0.82 -1.20 6.67
C THR A 44 0.80 -2.59 6.07
N SER A 45 -0.36 -3.25 5.98
CA SER A 45 -0.49 -4.55 5.30
C SER A 45 -0.27 -4.41 3.80
N THR A 46 -0.83 -3.38 3.16
CA THR A 46 -0.61 -3.10 1.73
C THR A 46 0.86 -2.78 1.44
N GLU A 47 1.48 -1.93 2.26
CA GLU A 47 2.90 -1.62 2.12
C GLU A 47 3.78 -2.86 2.28
N ASN A 48 3.54 -3.63 3.34
CA ASN A 48 4.32 -4.84 3.65
C ASN A 48 4.12 -5.98 2.64
N SER A 49 3.02 -5.98 1.88
CA SER A 49 2.81 -6.95 0.80
C SER A 49 3.80 -6.79 -0.34
N GLY A 50 4.44 -5.60 -0.48
CA GLY A 50 5.34 -5.28 -1.57
C GLY A 50 4.65 -4.77 -2.85
N LEU A 51 3.31 -4.70 -2.88
CA LEU A 51 2.54 -4.26 -4.04
C LEU A 51 2.98 -2.88 -4.54
N PHE A 52 3.13 -1.91 -3.64
CA PHE A 52 3.53 -0.55 -4.01
C PHE A 52 4.90 -0.52 -4.68
N GLY A 53 5.86 -1.35 -4.23
CA GLY A 53 7.16 -1.49 -4.86
C GLY A 53 7.11 -2.01 -6.31
N HIS A 54 6.02 -2.69 -6.68
CA HIS A 54 5.79 -3.18 -8.03
C HIS A 54 5.02 -2.16 -8.90
N ILE A 55 3.89 -1.63 -8.42
CA ILE A 55 2.99 -0.81 -9.25
C ILE A 55 3.42 0.66 -9.37
N LEU A 56 3.98 1.27 -8.29
CA LEU A 56 4.28 2.70 -8.31
C LEU A 56 5.39 3.09 -9.29
N PRO A 57 6.46 2.31 -9.50
CA PRO A 57 7.44 2.62 -10.55
C PRO A 57 6.84 2.61 -11.96
N ILE A 58 5.84 1.76 -12.24
CA ILE A 58 5.15 1.71 -13.53
C ILE A 58 4.32 2.98 -13.70
N PHE A 59 3.52 3.35 -12.71
CA PHE A 59 2.73 4.57 -12.70
C PHE A 59 3.60 5.83 -12.89
N GLU A 60 4.69 5.94 -12.14
CA GLU A 60 5.60 7.08 -12.22
C GLU A 60 6.28 7.20 -13.59
N ALA A 61 6.66 6.07 -14.20
CA ALA A 61 7.24 6.04 -15.55
C ALA A 61 6.24 6.51 -16.62
N GLU A 62 4.95 6.21 -16.47
CA GLU A 62 3.91 6.59 -17.43
C GLU A 62 3.43 8.03 -17.26
N THR A 63 3.39 8.54 -16.01
CA THR A 63 2.73 9.82 -15.71
C THR A 63 3.68 10.93 -15.25
N GLY A 64 4.87 10.57 -14.78
CA GLY A 64 5.82 11.50 -14.16
C GLY A 64 5.40 11.97 -12.75
N ILE A 65 4.34 11.39 -12.17
CA ILE A 65 3.83 11.74 -10.84
C ILE A 65 4.40 10.75 -9.82
N THR A 66 5.10 11.28 -8.80
CA THR A 66 5.61 10.45 -7.70
C THR A 66 4.52 10.23 -6.64
N VAL A 67 4.35 8.99 -6.19
CA VAL A 67 3.43 8.65 -5.10
C VAL A 67 4.21 8.45 -3.79
N ARG A 68 3.85 9.22 -2.76
CA ARG A 68 4.39 9.10 -1.41
C ARG A 68 3.38 8.39 -0.52
N VAL A 69 3.66 7.14 -0.20
CA VAL A 69 2.77 6.34 0.66
C VAL A 69 3.01 6.66 2.13
N VAL A 70 1.91 6.86 2.87
CA VAL A 70 1.88 6.95 4.32
C VAL A 70 1.15 5.72 4.85
N ALA A 71 1.92 4.69 5.21
CA ALA A 71 1.40 3.40 5.65
C ALA A 71 1.07 3.41 7.16
N GLN A 72 -0.19 3.12 7.49
CA GLN A 72 -0.75 3.21 8.85
C GLN A 72 -1.75 2.07 9.11
N GLY A 73 -2.40 2.06 10.27
CA GLY A 73 -3.62 1.27 10.46
C GLY A 73 -4.79 1.89 9.66
N THR A 74 -5.77 1.10 9.25
CA THR A 74 -6.90 1.55 8.40
C THR A 74 -7.59 2.81 8.97
N GLY A 75 -7.94 2.79 10.26
CA GLY A 75 -8.58 3.94 10.92
C GLY A 75 -7.69 5.19 10.92
N GLN A 76 -6.39 5.04 11.11
CA GLN A 76 -5.42 6.14 11.05
C GLN A 76 -5.24 6.68 9.64
N ALA A 77 -5.25 5.82 8.61
CA ALA A 77 -5.17 6.23 7.21
C ALA A 77 -6.40 7.07 6.81
N LEU A 78 -7.59 6.63 7.21
CA LEU A 78 -8.82 7.41 7.02
C LEU A 78 -8.80 8.72 7.80
N GLU A 79 -8.27 8.73 9.02
CA GLU A 79 -8.13 9.96 9.81
C GLU A 79 -7.11 10.93 9.18
N THR A 80 -6.04 10.43 8.58
CA THR A 80 -5.11 11.23 7.78
C THR A 80 -5.82 11.90 6.60
N GLY A 81 -6.70 11.17 5.90
CA GLY A 81 -7.58 11.73 4.87
C GLY A 81 -8.57 12.76 5.43
N ARG A 82 -9.20 12.49 6.60
CA ARG A 82 -10.14 13.44 7.24
C ARG A 82 -9.49 14.78 7.56
N ARG A 83 -8.23 14.79 7.95
CA ARG A 83 -7.46 16.02 8.22
C ARG A 83 -6.95 16.71 6.95
N GLY A 84 -7.05 16.07 5.78
CA GLY A 84 -6.49 16.57 4.52
C GLY A 84 -4.97 16.42 4.43
N ASP A 85 -4.36 15.57 5.26
CA ASP A 85 -2.92 15.31 5.25
C ASP A 85 -2.52 14.32 4.12
N ALA A 86 -3.48 13.82 3.34
CA ALA A 86 -3.31 13.02 2.15
C ALA A 86 -4.18 13.54 1.00
N ASP A 87 -3.76 13.26 -0.24
CA ASP A 87 -4.53 13.57 -1.45
C ASP A 87 -5.49 12.43 -1.80
N VAL A 88 -5.08 11.19 -1.52
CA VAL A 88 -5.83 9.96 -1.82
C VAL A 88 -5.76 9.03 -0.62
N VAL A 89 -6.85 8.31 -0.36
CA VAL A 89 -6.90 7.19 0.59
C VAL A 89 -7.03 5.89 -0.20
N PHE A 90 -6.20 4.89 0.11
CA PHE A 90 -6.23 3.56 -0.50
C PHE A 90 -6.15 2.49 0.58
N VAL A 91 -7.29 1.92 0.95
CA VAL A 91 -7.45 0.99 2.09
C VAL A 91 -8.42 -0.14 1.74
N HIS A 92 -8.70 -1.04 2.69
CA HIS A 92 -9.51 -2.24 2.49
C HIS A 92 -10.46 -2.50 3.68
N ALA A 93 -11.32 -1.53 3.95
CA ALA A 93 -12.39 -1.63 4.96
C ALA A 93 -13.64 -0.94 4.42
N ARG A 94 -14.37 -1.62 3.54
CA ARG A 94 -15.48 -1.07 2.75
C ARG A 94 -16.45 -0.23 3.57
N ALA A 95 -16.92 -0.71 4.72
CA ALA A 95 -17.86 0.02 5.55
C ALA A 95 -17.30 1.37 6.06
N LEU A 96 -16.02 1.40 6.44
CA LEU A 96 -15.35 2.63 6.88
C LEU A 96 -15.08 3.59 5.72
N GLU A 97 -14.80 3.06 4.53
CA GLU A 97 -14.59 3.82 3.30
C GLU A 97 -15.89 4.47 2.83
N GLU A 98 -16.99 3.73 2.86
CA GLU A 98 -18.32 4.23 2.53
C GLU A 98 -18.79 5.32 3.53
N ALA A 99 -18.52 5.12 4.83
CA ALA A 99 -18.77 6.13 5.85
C ALA A 99 -17.93 7.40 5.61
N PHE A 100 -16.64 7.26 5.27
CA PHE A 100 -15.77 8.39 4.94
C PHE A 100 -16.31 9.25 3.78
N VAL A 101 -16.85 8.61 2.73
CA VAL A 101 -17.50 9.31 1.61
C VAL A 101 -18.82 9.91 2.03
N ALA A 102 -19.68 9.16 2.75
CA ALA A 102 -20.99 9.64 3.20
C ALA A 102 -20.90 10.84 4.15
N GLU A 103 -19.85 10.91 4.96
CA GLU A 103 -19.53 12.05 5.84
C GLU A 103 -18.93 13.24 5.06
N GLY A 104 -18.69 13.11 3.75
CA GLY A 104 -18.19 14.16 2.86
C GLY A 104 -16.69 14.45 3.02
N TYR A 105 -15.89 13.48 3.46
CA TYR A 105 -14.42 13.58 3.47
C TYR A 105 -13.78 13.07 2.19
N GLY A 106 -14.47 12.26 1.42
CA GLY A 106 -14.07 11.73 0.13
C GLY A 106 -15.08 12.04 -0.96
N VAL A 107 -14.63 12.15 -2.21
CA VAL A 107 -15.47 12.47 -3.36
C VAL A 107 -16.30 11.25 -3.78
N ALA A 108 -15.65 10.13 -4.02
CA ALA A 108 -16.25 8.86 -4.39
C ALA A 108 -15.27 7.71 -4.07
N ARG A 109 -15.83 6.53 -3.81
CA ARG A 109 -15.08 5.29 -3.65
C ARG A 109 -15.09 4.50 -4.96
N PHE A 110 -13.94 3.98 -5.36
CA PHE A 110 -13.80 3.07 -6.49
C PHE A 110 -13.22 1.74 -5.99
N ASP A 111 -13.77 0.63 -6.48
CA ASP A 111 -13.15 -0.69 -6.29
C ASP A 111 -11.91 -0.79 -7.18
N VAL A 112 -10.82 -1.33 -6.65
CA VAL A 112 -9.54 -1.44 -7.37
C VAL A 112 -9.14 -2.89 -7.55
N MET A 113 -9.11 -3.63 -6.46
CA MET A 113 -8.64 -5.02 -6.41
C MET A 113 -9.21 -5.68 -5.16
N TYR A 114 -9.02 -6.98 -5.06
CA TYR A 114 -9.21 -7.70 -3.81
C TYR A 114 -8.03 -8.64 -3.55
N ASN A 115 -7.77 -8.93 -2.30
CA ASN A 115 -7.15 -10.15 -1.86
C ASN A 115 -8.17 -10.92 -1.02
N ASP A 116 -7.81 -12.06 -0.48
CA ASP A 116 -8.67 -12.80 0.42
C ASP A 116 -8.01 -13.04 1.77
N PHE A 117 -8.84 -13.35 2.73
CA PHE A 117 -8.43 -13.97 3.98
C PHE A 117 -8.41 -15.48 3.80
N VAL A 118 -7.52 -16.11 4.55
CA VAL A 118 -7.41 -17.57 4.68
C VAL A 118 -7.39 -17.94 6.16
N ILE A 119 -7.96 -19.09 6.50
CA ILE A 119 -7.73 -19.67 7.82
C ILE A 119 -6.55 -20.61 7.69
N VAL A 120 -5.48 -20.30 8.41
CA VAL A 120 -4.32 -21.17 8.53
C VAL A 120 -4.41 -21.96 9.82
N GLY A 121 -3.83 -23.15 9.82
CA GLY A 121 -3.85 -24.03 10.99
C GLY A 121 -2.89 -25.20 10.84
N PRO A 122 -2.81 -26.09 11.83
CA PRO A 122 -2.02 -27.31 11.73
C PRO A 122 -2.40 -28.10 10.47
N GLY A 123 -1.44 -28.54 9.66
CA GLY A 123 -1.69 -29.32 8.43
C GLY A 123 -2.43 -30.64 8.67
N ALA A 124 -2.42 -31.17 9.92
CA ALA A 124 -3.24 -32.30 10.31
C ALA A 124 -4.74 -31.99 10.47
N ASP A 125 -5.09 -30.70 10.48
CA ASP A 125 -6.44 -30.15 10.59
C ASP A 125 -7.34 -30.86 11.64
N PRO A 126 -6.96 -30.82 12.92
CA PRO A 126 -7.68 -31.59 13.95
C PRO A 126 -9.14 -31.16 14.15
N ALA A 127 -9.51 -29.94 13.77
CA ALA A 127 -10.89 -29.44 13.80
C ALA A 127 -11.68 -29.76 12.51
N GLY A 128 -11.01 -30.19 11.42
CA GLY A 128 -11.66 -30.61 10.18
C GLY A 128 -12.18 -29.46 9.33
N LEU A 129 -11.51 -28.30 9.33
CA LEU A 129 -11.94 -27.11 8.59
C LEU A 129 -12.00 -27.33 7.08
N ALA A 130 -11.13 -28.19 6.53
CA ALA A 130 -11.14 -28.53 5.11
C ALA A 130 -12.47 -29.14 4.62
N GLY A 131 -13.30 -29.63 5.52
CA GLY A 131 -14.62 -30.17 5.23
C GLY A 131 -15.79 -29.23 5.53
N ALA A 132 -15.51 -27.98 5.95
CA ALA A 132 -16.54 -26.99 6.25
C ALA A 132 -17.17 -26.42 4.97
N ASP A 133 -18.47 -26.18 4.98
CA ASP A 133 -19.22 -25.66 3.82
C ASP A 133 -19.01 -24.14 3.64
N ASP A 134 -18.74 -23.42 4.72
CA ASP A 134 -18.52 -21.97 4.76
C ASP A 134 -17.60 -21.57 5.93
N ALA A 135 -17.17 -20.31 5.94
CA ALA A 135 -16.26 -19.79 6.96
C ALA A 135 -16.88 -19.81 8.38
N ALA A 136 -18.19 -19.57 8.51
CA ALA A 136 -18.86 -19.64 9.81
C ALA A 136 -18.85 -21.06 10.38
N SER A 137 -19.08 -22.06 9.54
CA SER A 137 -18.98 -23.48 9.90
C SER A 137 -17.55 -23.88 10.27
N ALA A 138 -16.55 -23.35 9.55
CA ALA A 138 -15.13 -23.54 9.88
C ALA A 138 -14.80 -22.97 11.28
N MET A 139 -15.26 -21.75 11.58
CA MET A 139 -15.07 -21.15 12.90
C MET A 139 -15.77 -21.95 14.00
N ALA A 140 -16.99 -22.45 13.75
CA ALA A 140 -17.71 -23.30 14.70
C ALA A 140 -16.99 -24.63 14.95
N ALA A 141 -16.36 -25.22 13.92
CA ALA A 141 -15.60 -26.45 14.05
C ALA A 141 -14.37 -26.30 14.97
N ILE A 142 -13.68 -25.13 14.93
CA ILE A 142 -12.56 -24.83 15.84
C ILE A 142 -13.03 -24.92 17.31
N VAL A 143 -14.17 -24.31 17.63
CA VAL A 143 -14.72 -24.29 18.97
C VAL A 143 -15.19 -25.69 19.40
N ALA A 144 -15.87 -26.41 18.51
CA ALA A 144 -16.35 -27.77 18.78
C ALA A 144 -15.19 -28.75 19.07
N ALA A 145 -14.03 -28.50 18.46
CA ALA A 145 -12.81 -29.29 18.72
C ALA A 145 -11.99 -28.78 19.93
N GLU A 146 -12.42 -27.68 20.58
CA GLU A 146 -11.64 -26.99 21.62
C GLU A 146 -10.20 -26.66 21.13
N ALA A 147 -10.03 -26.44 19.79
CA ALA A 147 -8.74 -26.22 19.19
C ALA A 147 -8.27 -24.80 19.46
N PRO A 148 -6.95 -24.57 19.68
CA PRO A 148 -6.43 -23.21 19.88
C PRO A 148 -6.64 -22.33 18.67
N PHE A 149 -7.03 -21.08 18.89
CA PHE A 149 -7.11 -20.03 17.86
C PHE A 149 -6.29 -18.82 18.30
N ALA A 150 -5.38 -18.36 17.45
CA ALA A 150 -4.57 -17.18 17.66
C ALA A 150 -5.20 -15.98 16.94
N SER A 151 -5.72 -15.05 17.73
CA SER A 151 -6.30 -13.79 17.26
C SER A 151 -5.28 -12.66 17.30
N ARG A 152 -5.40 -11.70 16.38
CA ARG A 152 -4.65 -10.46 16.49
C ARG A 152 -5.07 -9.65 17.72
N GLY A 153 -6.36 -9.55 18.01
CA GLY A 153 -6.87 -8.83 19.18
C GLY A 153 -6.45 -7.34 19.25
N ASP A 154 -6.26 -6.67 18.10
CA ASP A 154 -5.64 -5.34 17.98
C ASP A 154 -6.49 -4.32 17.19
N ASP A 155 -7.77 -4.63 16.98
CA ASP A 155 -8.75 -3.80 16.23
C ASP A 155 -8.30 -3.46 14.80
N SER A 156 -7.42 -4.26 14.20
CA SER A 156 -7.05 -4.19 12.80
C SER A 156 -8.16 -4.71 11.89
N GLY A 157 -8.07 -4.43 10.59
CA GLY A 157 -9.00 -4.99 9.59
C GLY A 157 -9.13 -6.51 9.67
N THR A 158 -8.03 -7.25 9.85
CA THR A 158 -8.06 -8.70 10.06
C THR A 158 -8.82 -9.09 11.33
N HIS A 159 -8.62 -8.37 12.44
CA HIS A 159 -9.35 -8.64 13.69
C HIS A 159 -10.85 -8.31 13.56
N VAL A 160 -11.18 -7.23 12.85
CA VAL A 160 -12.59 -6.89 12.56
C VAL A 160 -13.25 -8.01 11.76
N THR A 161 -12.64 -8.46 10.66
CA THR A 161 -13.15 -9.59 9.86
C THR A 161 -13.26 -10.87 10.69
N GLU A 162 -12.27 -11.17 11.54
CA GLU A 162 -12.30 -12.31 12.46
C GLU A 162 -13.54 -12.25 13.37
N MET A 163 -13.82 -11.08 13.96
CA MET A 163 -14.98 -10.90 14.84
C MET A 163 -16.30 -11.03 14.07
N GLU A 164 -16.38 -10.56 12.84
CA GLU A 164 -17.54 -10.77 11.96
C GLU A 164 -17.78 -12.25 11.65
N LEU A 165 -16.72 -13.04 11.45
CA LEU A 165 -16.83 -14.48 11.25
C LEU A 165 -17.30 -15.20 12.53
N TRP A 166 -16.80 -14.80 13.71
CA TRP A 166 -17.29 -15.32 14.98
C TRP A 166 -18.76 -14.99 15.22
N GLU A 167 -19.17 -13.76 14.92
CA GLU A 167 -20.58 -13.35 15.01
C GLU A 167 -21.46 -14.17 14.05
N ALA A 168 -21.03 -14.37 12.79
CA ALA A 168 -21.73 -15.20 11.81
C ALA A 168 -21.87 -16.66 12.27
N ALA A 169 -20.89 -17.18 12.99
CA ALA A 169 -20.95 -18.49 13.62
C ALA A 169 -21.83 -18.53 14.91
N GLY A 170 -22.32 -17.37 15.38
CA GLY A 170 -23.09 -17.26 16.63
C GLY A 170 -22.23 -17.45 17.89
N ILE A 171 -20.95 -17.18 17.82
CA ILE A 171 -19.95 -17.45 18.88
C ILE A 171 -19.36 -16.15 19.39
N ALA A 172 -19.30 -15.97 20.71
CA ALA A 172 -18.46 -14.98 21.36
C ALA A 172 -17.14 -15.67 21.75
N PRO A 173 -16.00 -15.36 21.12
CA PRO A 173 -14.76 -16.05 21.39
C PRO A 173 -14.20 -15.66 22.75
N GLU A 174 -14.10 -16.64 23.65
CA GLU A 174 -13.57 -16.45 24.99
C GLU A 174 -12.94 -17.75 25.55
N GLY A 175 -12.12 -17.62 26.58
CA GLY A 175 -11.53 -18.76 27.26
C GLY A 175 -10.11 -19.08 26.79
N ARG A 176 -9.62 -20.28 27.21
CA ARG A 176 -8.19 -20.62 27.03
C ARG A 176 -7.80 -20.99 25.61
N TRP A 177 -8.74 -21.37 24.78
CA TRP A 177 -8.50 -21.69 23.37
C TRP A 177 -8.33 -20.45 22.49
N TYR A 178 -8.85 -19.31 22.92
CA TYR A 178 -8.78 -18.05 22.21
C TYR A 178 -7.60 -17.20 22.70
N LEU A 179 -6.56 -17.09 21.88
CA LEU A 179 -5.28 -16.47 22.21
C LEU A 179 -5.18 -15.09 21.58
N ALA A 180 -5.78 -14.07 22.21
CA ALA A 180 -5.63 -12.69 21.77
C ALA A 180 -4.19 -12.21 22.00
N THR A 181 -3.44 -12.01 20.91
CA THR A 181 -2.01 -11.64 20.98
C THR A 181 -1.77 -10.14 21.17
N GLY A 182 -2.75 -9.30 20.86
CA GLY A 182 -2.61 -7.84 20.87
C GLY A 182 -1.52 -7.34 19.92
N SER A 183 -1.25 -8.06 18.83
CA SER A 183 -0.06 -7.86 18.00
C SER A 183 -0.37 -7.96 16.51
N GLY A 184 0.55 -7.44 15.68
CA GLY A 184 0.45 -7.57 14.21
C GLY A 184 0.51 -9.02 13.72
N MET A 185 0.08 -9.25 12.46
CA MET A 185 -0.15 -10.58 11.90
C MET A 185 1.08 -11.48 11.97
N GLY A 186 2.28 -10.98 11.72
CA GLY A 186 3.51 -11.77 11.79
C GLY A 186 3.78 -12.36 13.20
N ALA A 187 3.51 -11.58 14.27
CA ALA A 187 3.64 -12.07 15.65
C ALA A 187 2.53 -13.06 15.99
N THR A 188 1.31 -12.84 15.51
CA THR A 188 0.18 -13.75 15.65
C THR A 188 0.45 -15.09 14.99
N LEU A 189 0.96 -15.09 13.74
CA LEU A 189 1.35 -16.31 13.03
C LEU A 189 2.51 -17.04 13.72
N ASN A 190 3.47 -16.32 14.29
CA ASN A 190 4.52 -16.96 15.12
C ASN A 190 3.95 -17.65 16.34
N THR A 191 2.95 -17.04 17.01
CA THR A 191 2.26 -17.67 18.13
C THR A 191 1.50 -18.92 17.66
N ALA A 192 0.73 -18.82 16.56
CA ALA A 192 0.01 -19.93 15.97
C ALA A 192 0.94 -21.11 15.61
N ALA A 193 2.12 -20.82 15.04
CA ALA A 193 3.10 -21.87 14.71
C ALA A 193 3.68 -22.58 15.93
N GLN A 194 3.85 -21.85 17.06
CA GLN A 194 4.42 -22.42 18.29
C GLN A 194 3.44 -23.31 19.07
N VAL A 195 2.14 -22.96 19.06
CA VAL A 195 1.12 -23.69 19.83
C VAL A 195 0.13 -24.46 18.95
N PRO A 196 0.51 -24.90 17.76
CA PRO A 196 -0.29 -25.37 16.63
C PRO A 196 -1.76 -24.90 16.66
N ALA A 197 -1.95 -23.57 16.52
CA ALA A 197 -3.26 -22.93 16.57
C ALA A 197 -3.77 -22.58 15.16
N TYR A 198 -5.09 -22.44 15.05
CA TYR A 198 -5.71 -21.79 13.89
C TYR A 198 -5.54 -20.26 13.97
N ALA A 199 -5.53 -19.58 12.85
CA ALA A 199 -5.52 -18.12 12.78
C ALA A 199 -6.10 -17.62 11.46
N LEU A 200 -6.80 -16.49 11.48
CA LEU A 200 -7.17 -15.76 10.27
C LEU A 200 -6.00 -14.89 9.82
N SER A 201 -5.65 -14.96 8.54
CA SER A 201 -4.62 -14.10 7.94
C SER A 201 -5.06 -13.65 6.55
N ASP A 202 -4.67 -12.44 6.14
CA ASP A 202 -4.69 -12.14 4.71
C ASP A 202 -3.67 -13.03 3.98
N ARG A 203 -4.01 -13.47 2.76
CA ARG A 203 -3.18 -14.38 1.96
C ARG A 203 -1.79 -13.80 1.69
N ALA A 204 -1.69 -12.49 1.43
CA ALA A 204 -0.41 -11.86 1.13
C ALA A 204 0.57 -11.95 2.30
N THR A 205 0.09 -11.66 3.52
CA THR A 205 0.90 -11.83 4.73
C THR A 205 1.27 -13.31 4.93
N TRP A 206 0.32 -14.23 4.76
CA TRP A 206 0.61 -15.66 4.86
C TRP A 206 1.66 -16.12 3.86
N LEU A 207 1.55 -15.74 2.59
CA LEU A 207 2.51 -16.13 1.55
C LEU A 207 3.91 -15.57 1.77
N SER A 208 3.99 -14.36 2.35
CA SER A 208 5.25 -13.72 2.71
C SER A 208 5.84 -14.22 4.03
N PHE A 209 5.05 -14.94 4.84
CA PHE A 209 5.46 -15.42 6.15
C PHE A 209 6.36 -16.66 6.04
N ALA A 210 7.62 -16.52 6.44
CA ALA A 210 8.61 -17.58 6.26
C ALA A 210 8.59 -18.67 7.36
N ASN A 211 8.16 -18.32 8.59
CA ASN A 211 8.26 -19.21 9.76
C ASN A 211 6.96 -20.02 9.98
N ARG A 212 6.47 -20.68 8.94
CA ARG A 212 5.18 -21.38 8.94
C ARG A 212 5.08 -22.54 9.89
N GLY A 213 6.21 -23.20 10.18
CA GLY A 213 6.23 -24.41 11.03
C GLY A 213 5.27 -25.49 10.53
N PRO A 214 4.33 -25.96 11.38
CA PRO A 214 3.33 -26.96 11.01
C PRO A 214 2.08 -26.38 10.34
N LEU A 215 2.02 -25.06 10.13
CA LEU A 215 0.82 -24.39 9.61
C LEU A 215 0.72 -24.49 8.09
N GLU A 216 -0.49 -24.70 7.63
CA GLU A 216 -0.90 -24.70 6.23
C GLU A 216 -2.20 -23.90 6.08
N ILE A 217 -2.61 -23.55 4.86
CA ILE A 217 -3.96 -23.06 4.59
C ILE A 217 -4.89 -24.26 4.74
N VAL A 218 -5.86 -24.16 5.65
CA VAL A 218 -6.81 -25.23 5.94
C VAL A 218 -8.24 -24.89 5.53
N PHE A 219 -8.53 -23.58 5.31
CA PHE A 219 -9.82 -23.14 4.77
C PHE A 219 -9.63 -21.85 3.96
N GLU A 220 -10.28 -21.79 2.79
CA GLU A 220 -10.23 -20.67 1.85
C GLU A 220 -11.41 -20.69 0.87
N GLY A 221 -11.59 -19.61 0.08
CA GLY A 221 -12.49 -19.58 -1.06
C GLY A 221 -13.95 -19.20 -0.77
N ASP A 222 -14.33 -18.98 0.48
CA ASP A 222 -15.64 -18.42 0.82
C ASP A 222 -15.72 -16.94 0.40
N PRO A 223 -16.78 -16.48 -0.29
CA PRO A 223 -16.94 -15.07 -0.65
C PRO A 223 -16.87 -14.08 0.51
N VAL A 224 -17.24 -14.50 1.74
CA VAL A 224 -17.14 -13.64 2.94
C VAL A 224 -15.68 -13.31 3.31
N LEU A 225 -14.73 -14.12 2.85
CA LEU A 225 -13.30 -13.90 3.04
C LEU A 225 -12.69 -12.92 2.05
N PHE A 226 -13.45 -12.43 1.06
CA PHE A 226 -12.94 -11.45 0.12
C PHE A 226 -12.71 -10.12 0.81
N ASN A 227 -11.56 -9.54 0.53
CA ASN A 227 -11.09 -8.30 1.13
C ASN A 227 -10.86 -7.24 0.02
N PRO A 228 -11.94 -6.53 -0.37
CA PRO A 228 -11.86 -5.55 -1.45
C PRO A 228 -11.13 -4.27 -0.99
N TYR A 229 -10.29 -3.75 -1.87
CA TYR A 229 -9.57 -2.50 -1.72
C TYR A 229 -10.29 -1.37 -2.43
N GLY A 230 -10.53 -0.29 -1.71
CA GLY A 230 -11.10 0.94 -2.24
C GLY A 230 -10.10 2.08 -2.32
N ILE A 231 -10.26 2.91 -3.36
CA ILE A 231 -9.48 4.12 -3.55
C ILE A 231 -10.41 5.34 -3.60
N ILE A 232 -10.04 6.42 -2.90
CA ILE A 232 -10.88 7.57 -2.66
C ILE A 232 -10.06 8.85 -2.77
N LEU A 233 -10.48 9.81 -3.59
CA LEU A 233 -9.94 11.17 -3.58
C LEU A 233 -10.45 11.91 -2.34
N VAL A 234 -9.57 12.51 -1.58
CA VAL A 234 -9.95 13.38 -0.45
C VAL A 234 -10.69 14.62 -0.98
N ASP A 235 -11.76 15.02 -0.29
CA ASP A 235 -12.65 16.08 -0.80
C ASP A 235 -11.96 17.45 -0.82
N PRO A 236 -11.73 18.04 -2.02
CA PRO A 236 -11.14 19.37 -2.15
C PRO A 236 -12.07 20.50 -1.65
N GLY A 237 -13.36 20.24 -1.51
CA GLY A 237 -14.30 21.20 -0.93
C GLY A 237 -14.01 21.45 0.56
N ARG A 238 -13.54 20.43 1.27
CA ARG A 238 -13.06 20.53 2.66
C ARG A 238 -11.60 20.94 2.74
N HIS A 239 -10.78 20.44 1.81
CA HIS A 239 -9.33 20.59 1.82
C HIS A 239 -8.81 21.15 0.48
N PRO A 240 -8.86 22.49 0.27
CA PRO A 240 -8.53 23.12 -1.02
C PRO A 240 -7.08 22.90 -1.48
N HIS A 241 -6.19 22.42 -0.63
CA HIS A 241 -4.79 22.10 -0.95
C HIS A 241 -4.58 20.69 -1.50
N VAL A 242 -5.61 19.83 -1.50
CA VAL A 242 -5.57 18.50 -2.10
C VAL A 242 -5.26 18.61 -3.59
N LYS A 243 -4.34 17.80 -4.06
CA LYS A 243 -3.88 17.78 -5.45
C LYS A 243 -4.84 16.97 -6.31
N VAL A 244 -5.97 17.59 -6.62
CA VAL A 244 -7.11 16.93 -7.28
C VAL A 244 -6.75 16.32 -8.63
N GLU A 245 -6.00 17.05 -9.46
CA GLU A 245 -5.65 16.59 -10.82
C GLU A 245 -4.74 15.35 -10.74
N GLN A 246 -3.67 15.44 -9.97
CA GLN A 246 -2.73 14.33 -9.80
C GLN A 246 -3.36 13.14 -9.09
N GLY A 247 -4.21 13.39 -8.07
CA GLY A 247 -4.96 12.35 -7.36
C GLY A 247 -5.92 11.59 -8.29
N ARG A 248 -6.60 12.31 -9.19
CA ARG A 248 -7.46 11.70 -10.22
C ARG A 248 -6.66 10.86 -11.21
N VAL A 249 -5.53 11.38 -11.70
CA VAL A 249 -4.66 10.62 -12.59
C VAL A 249 -4.23 9.30 -11.93
N PHE A 250 -3.93 9.32 -10.63
CA PHE A 250 -3.58 8.08 -9.92
C PHE A 250 -4.77 7.13 -9.80
N ILE A 251 -5.95 7.62 -9.42
CA ILE A 251 -7.17 6.80 -9.32
C ILE A 251 -7.54 6.21 -10.68
N ASP A 252 -7.58 7.05 -11.72
CA ASP A 252 -7.93 6.64 -13.08
C ASP A 252 -6.93 5.59 -13.61
N TRP A 253 -5.64 5.73 -13.29
CA TRP A 253 -4.64 4.73 -13.64
C TRP A 253 -4.86 3.41 -12.89
N MET A 254 -5.11 3.45 -11.57
CA MET A 254 -5.33 2.25 -10.77
C MET A 254 -6.52 1.42 -11.25
N ILE A 255 -7.58 2.05 -11.77
CA ILE A 255 -8.76 1.38 -12.31
C ILE A 255 -8.70 1.16 -13.83
N SER A 256 -7.66 1.66 -14.53
CA SER A 256 -7.46 1.43 -15.96
C SER A 256 -6.94 0.02 -16.24
N GLN A 257 -7.03 -0.40 -17.52
CA GLN A 257 -6.44 -1.67 -17.94
C GLN A 257 -4.95 -1.79 -17.57
N ALA A 258 -4.18 -0.72 -17.73
CA ALA A 258 -2.74 -0.72 -17.40
C ALA A 258 -2.48 -0.96 -15.91
N GLY A 259 -3.22 -0.26 -15.03
CA GLY A 259 -3.13 -0.46 -13.58
C GLY A 259 -3.61 -1.84 -13.15
N GLN A 260 -4.71 -2.32 -13.72
CA GLN A 260 -5.27 -3.65 -13.44
C GLN A 260 -4.32 -4.77 -13.90
N ASP A 261 -3.69 -4.64 -15.07
CA ASP A 261 -2.66 -5.57 -15.57
C ASP A 261 -1.41 -5.55 -14.66
N ALA A 262 -1.01 -4.37 -14.17
CA ALA A 262 0.10 -4.26 -13.22
C ALA A 262 -0.22 -4.95 -11.88
N ILE A 263 -1.44 -4.80 -11.37
CA ILE A 263 -1.92 -5.49 -10.16
C ILE A 263 -1.93 -7.01 -10.38
N ALA A 264 -2.53 -7.48 -11.49
CA ALA A 264 -2.61 -8.90 -11.82
C ALA A 264 -1.22 -9.54 -12.02
N GLY A 265 -0.26 -8.77 -12.53
CA GLY A 265 1.12 -9.20 -12.75
C GLY A 265 1.96 -9.32 -11.47
N TYR A 266 1.47 -8.80 -10.34
CA TYR A 266 2.19 -8.91 -9.08
C TYR A 266 2.06 -10.30 -8.46
N THR A 267 3.19 -10.99 -8.31
CA THR A 267 3.24 -12.33 -7.71
C THR A 267 4.32 -12.39 -6.63
N VAL A 268 4.07 -13.22 -5.61
CA VAL A 268 5.06 -13.60 -4.59
C VAL A 268 5.25 -15.12 -4.63
N ASN A 269 6.48 -15.55 -4.79
CA ASN A 269 6.81 -16.99 -4.96
C ASN A 269 6.07 -17.68 -6.11
N GLY A 270 5.66 -16.92 -7.13
CA GLY A 270 4.90 -17.42 -8.29
C GLY A 270 3.39 -17.45 -8.11
N GLU A 271 2.87 -17.02 -6.96
CA GLU A 271 1.44 -16.94 -6.68
C GLU A 271 0.94 -15.50 -6.76
N GLN A 272 -0.21 -15.29 -7.38
CA GLN A 272 -0.89 -13.99 -7.47
C GLN A 272 -1.50 -13.64 -6.12
N LEU A 273 -1.24 -12.41 -5.64
CA LEU A 273 -1.72 -11.95 -4.33
C LEU A 273 -2.92 -11.03 -4.39
N PHE A 274 -3.05 -10.29 -5.47
CA PHE A 274 -4.14 -9.34 -5.67
C PHE A 274 -4.82 -9.60 -6.99
N PHE A 275 -6.13 -9.54 -6.98
CA PHE A 275 -6.97 -9.82 -8.13
C PHE A 275 -7.66 -8.53 -8.55
N PRO A 276 -7.57 -8.12 -9.83
CA PRO A 276 -8.29 -6.98 -10.37
C PRO A 276 -9.78 -7.01 -10.05
N LEU A 277 -10.34 -5.84 -9.71
CA LEU A 277 -11.77 -5.70 -9.38
C LEU A 277 -12.43 -4.51 -10.07
N ALA A 278 -11.67 -3.60 -10.68
CA ALA A 278 -12.26 -2.49 -11.43
C ALA A 278 -12.85 -3.00 -12.75
N ASP A 279 -14.11 -2.57 -13.02
CA ASP A 279 -14.85 -2.88 -14.28
C ASP A 279 -14.46 -1.93 -15.42
#